data_e46ebb2eb66fa6e271639072f540d03b
#
_entry.id   e46ebb2eb66fa6e271639072f540d03b
#
_cell.length_a   1.000
_cell.length_b   1.000
_cell.length_c   1.000
_cell.angle_alpha   90.00
_cell.angle_beta   90.00
_cell.angle_gamma   90.00
#
_symmetry.space_group_name_H-M   'P 1'
#
loop_
_entity.id
_entity.type
_entity.pdbx_description
1 polymer ?
#
loop_
_entity_poly.entity_id
_entity_poly.type
_entity_poly.pdbx_seq_one_letter_code
_entity_poly.pdbx_strand_id
1 'polypeptide(L)'
;MNRTNPAETKLVICVWHPFTFWRPQPVMPQTIRARWPEMRVLHLPDYDRLPAELPDTDIFVGYSLRAEQLTHAKKLQWVHSTAAGVAQLMYPELRDSGIVVTNPSGVFSPPMAEHTMGLLLALARNFPDSTRHQDRSHWGQQDIWDKPQHLTELSRQVLLIVGFGSIGRELAKRARAFDMRVWGVTRSGQGDTAHAEKIVPVSQLEEALPHADYVVIAAPETSETRHLIGAAQIARMKPGARLINVGRGSLLDEAALIHALEKGTLGGAALDVASVEPLPPDSPLWRAPNLFITPHTSAISDRLWHRETALLMDLLERWFDGREMFNQVDFARGY
;
A
#
# COMPACT_ATOMS: atom_id res chain seq x y z
N MET A 1 27.02 -16.36 7.23
CA MET A 1 26.45 -15.70 8.41
C MET A 1 26.51 -16.69 9.56
N ASN A 2 27.01 -16.29 10.72
CA ASN A 2 26.96 -17.14 11.92
C ASN A 2 25.49 -17.40 12.26
N ARG A 3 25.13 -18.68 12.45
CA ARG A 3 23.79 -19.06 12.91
C ARG A 3 23.58 -18.46 14.30
N THR A 4 22.67 -17.52 14.44
CA THR A 4 22.27 -16.99 15.75
C THR A 4 21.39 -18.05 16.45
N ASN A 5 21.75 -18.38 17.69
CA ASN A 5 20.98 -19.31 18.49
C ASN A 5 19.75 -18.57 19.09
N PRO A 6 18.51 -19.08 18.96
CA PRO A 6 17.35 -18.46 19.60
C PRO A 6 17.54 -18.18 21.09
N ALA A 7 18.18 -19.09 21.85
CA ALA A 7 18.43 -18.92 23.29
C ALA A 7 19.34 -17.72 23.63
N GLU A 8 20.15 -17.25 22.68
CA GLU A 8 21.06 -16.11 22.85
C GLU A 8 20.51 -14.83 22.19
N THR A 9 19.33 -14.91 21.57
CA THR A 9 18.75 -13.83 20.80
C THR A 9 17.76 -13.00 21.62
N LYS A 10 17.93 -11.68 21.56
CA LYS A 10 16.95 -10.73 22.07
C LYS A 10 16.20 -10.08 20.91
N LEU A 11 14.87 -10.26 20.88
CA LEU A 11 13.96 -9.63 19.94
C LEU A 11 13.11 -8.58 20.66
N VAL A 12 13.13 -7.35 20.15
CA VAL A 12 12.31 -6.25 20.67
C VAL A 12 11.25 -5.86 19.64
N ILE A 13 9.99 -5.91 20.05
CA ILE A 13 8.85 -5.40 19.29
C ILE A 13 8.47 -4.05 19.89
N CYS A 14 8.55 -2.97 19.09
CA CYS A 14 8.18 -1.64 19.52
C CYS A 14 7.49 -0.88 18.37
N VAL A 15 6.17 -0.81 18.46
CA VAL A 15 5.34 -0.01 17.54
C VAL A 15 4.30 0.72 18.36
N TRP A 16 4.34 2.02 18.34
CA TRP A 16 3.29 2.87 18.90
C TRP A 16 2.66 3.74 17.82
N HIS A 17 1.34 3.81 17.83
CA HIS A 17 0.57 4.66 16.93
C HIS A 17 -0.70 5.14 17.66
N PRO A 18 -1.17 6.41 17.47
CA PRO A 18 -2.41 6.88 18.09
C PRO A 18 -3.62 6.04 17.65
N PHE A 19 -3.68 5.65 16.40
CA PHE A 19 -4.68 4.69 15.91
C PHE A 19 -4.28 3.26 16.34
N THR A 20 -5.07 2.68 17.25
CA THR A 20 -4.75 1.42 17.94
C THR A 20 -4.61 0.22 17.02
N PHE A 21 -5.26 0.26 15.85
CA PHE A 21 -5.17 -0.78 14.85
C PHE A 21 -3.71 -1.05 14.39
N TRP A 22 -2.88 0.00 14.30
CA TRP A 22 -1.48 -0.12 13.89
C TRP A 22 -0.53 -0.58 15.00
N ARG A 23 -1.05 -0.87 16.20
CA ARG A 23 -0.26 -1.46 17.29
C ARG A 23 -0.26 -2.97 17.19
N PRO A 24 0.90 -3.65 17.35
CA PRO A 24 0.98 -5.11 17.29
C PRO A 24 -0.02 -5.75 18.25
N GLN A 25 -0.78 -6.69 17.69
CA GLN A 25 -1.70 -7.48 18.50
C GLN A 25 -0.93 -8.51 19.36
N PRO A 26 -1.47 -8.94 20.50
CA PRO A 26 -0.85 -9.95 21.36
C PRO A 26 -0.46 -11.26 20.67
N VAL A 27 -1.11 -11.58 19.56
CA VAL A 27 -0.83 -12.77 18.74
C VAL A 27 0.63 -12.82 18.31
N MET A 28 1.24 -11.69 17.92
CA MET A 28 2.62 -11.67 17.44
C MET A 28 3.63 -12.10 18.53
N PRO A 29 3.79 -11.40 19.68
CA PRO A 29 4.74 -11.82 20.70
C PRO A 29 4.39 -13.18 21.32
N GLN A 30 3.11 -13.56 21.41
CA GLN A 30 2.68 -14.85 21.92
C GLN A 30 3.12 -16.00 21.01
N THR A 31 2.92 -15.88 19.70
CA THR A 31 3.31 -16.89 18.71
C THR A 31 4.83 -17.07 18.72
N ILE A 32 5.60 -15.98 18.76
CA ILE A 32 7.06 -16.05 18.79
C ILE A 32 7.54 -16.76 20.06
N ARG A 33 7.03 -16.38 21.24
CA ARG A 33 7.39 -17.03 22.51
C ARG A 33 7.00 -18.51 22.58
N ALA A 34 5.87 -18.88 21.98
CA ALA A 34 5.43 -20.27 21.92
C ALA A 34 6.36 -21.12 21.05
N ARG A 35 6.91 -20.56 19.97
CA ARG A 35 7.81 -21.28 19.04
C ARG A 35 9.24 -21.36 19.58
N TRP A 36 9.73 -20.32 20.24
CA TRP A 36 11.06 -20.23 20.84
C TRP A 36 10.96 -19.75 22.31
N PRO A 37 10.63 -20.66 23.25
CA PRO A 37 10.45 -20.27 24.65
C PRO A 37 11.73 -19.74 25.33
N GLU A 38 12.89 -20.13 24.81
CA GLU A 38 14.21 -19.71 25.28
C GLU A 38 14.61 -18.30 24.77
N MET A 39 13.97 -17.78 23.72
CA MET A 39 14.30 -16.49 23.16
C MET A 39 13.78 -15.34 24.05
N ARG A 40 14.60 -14.32 24.23
CA ARG A 40 14.19 -13.12 24.97
C ARG A 40 13.34 -12.20 24.09
N VAL A 41 12.02 -12.34 24.16
CA VAL A 41 11.06 -11.53 23.38
C VAL A 41 10.47 -10.44 24.27
N LEU A 42 10.73 -9.17 23.95
CA LEU A 42 10.16 -7.99 24.60
C LEU A 42 9.16 -7.31 23.68
N HIS A 43 7.96 -7.02 24.19
CA HIS A 43 6.98 -6.17 23.53
C HIS A 43 6.81 -4.89 24.34
N LEU A 44 7.28 -3.78 23.79
CA LEU A 44 7.23 -2.47 24.43
C LEU A 44 5.94 -1.74 24.00
N PRO A 45 5.21 -1.16 24.95
CA PRO A 45 3.96 -0.46 24.66
C PRO A 45 4.18 0.88 23.96
N ASP A 46 5.38 1.47 24.11
CA ASP A 46 5.78 2.78 23.58
C ASP A 46 7.30 2.82 23.37
N TYR A 47 7.78 3.96 22.91
CA TYR A 47 9.20 4.19 22.63
C TYR A 47 10.04 4.64 23.84
N ASP A 48 9.44 4.93 25.00
CA ASP A 48 10.15 5.51 26.16
C ASP A 48 11.22 4.55 26.70
N ARG A 49 10.93 3.25 26.69
CA ARG A 49 11.86 2.21 27.15
C ARG A 49 12.81 1.70 26.07
N LEU A 50 12.57 2.03 24.80
CA LEU A 50 13.35 1.50 23.69
C LEU A 50 14.86 1.83 23.81
N PRO A 51 15.32 3.04 24.19
CA PRO A 51 16.74 3.34 24.31
C PRO A 51 17.48 2.44 25.30
N ALA A 52 16.83 2.04 26.39
CA ALA A 52 17.42 1.14 27.40
C ALA A 52 17.55 -0.31 26.92
N GLU A 53 16.70 -0.73 25.97
CA GLU A 53 16.66 -2.10 25.48
C GLU A 53 17.52 -2.33 24.22
N LEU A 54 17.86 -1.26 23.47
CA LEU A 54 18.60 -1.34 22.20
C LEU A 54 20.03 -1.89 22.33
N PRO A 55 20.83 -1.61 23.38
CA PRO A 55 22.25 -1.97 23.41
C PRO A 55 22.53 -3.47 23.25
N ASP A 56 21.64 -4.33 23.70
CA ASP A 56 21.75 -5.79 23.63
C ASP A 56 20.69 -6.45 22.73
N THR A 57 19.98 -5.66 21.92
CA THR A 57 18.97 -6.15 20.96
C THR A 57 19.63 -6.67 19.71
N ASP A 58 19.29 -7.91 19.31
CA ASP A 58 19.74 -8.55 18.06
C ASP A 58 18.75 -8.32 16.91
N ILE A 59 17.43 -8.38 17.19
CA ILE A 59 16.36 -8.22 16.22
C ILE A 59 15.40 -7.14 16.70
N PHE A 60 15.14 -6.16 15.87
CA PHE A 60 14.15 -5.10 16.11
C PHE A 60 12.97 -5.22 15.15
N VAL A 61 11.75 -5.26 15.69
CA VAL A 61 10.49 -5.24 14.94
C VAL A 61 9.77 -3.95 15.27
N GLY A 62 9.64 -3.06 14.26
CA GLY A 62 9.07 -1.74 14.52
C GLY A 62 8.76 -0.95 13.26
N TYR A 63 8.03 0.16 13.42
CA TYR A 63 7.74 1.07 12.31
C TYR A 63 8.98 1.86 11.88
N SER A 64 9.74 2.38 12.84
CA SER A 64 10.93 3.17 12.58
C SER A 64 12.02 2.90 13.62
N LEU A 65 13.26 3.03 13.20
CA LEU A 65 14.44 3.10 14.06
C LEU A 65 15.22 4.33 13.61
N ARG A 66 15.35 5.34 14.45
CA ARG A 66 16.03 6.61 14.09
C ARG A 66 17.53 6.42 14.08
N ALA A 67 18.25 7.25 13.33
CA ALA A 67 19.72 7.22 13.28
C ALA A 67 20.37 7.36 14.67
N GLU A 68 19.82 8.24 15.52
CA GLU A 68 20.25 8.39 16.92
C GLU A 68 20.13 7.09 17.73
N GLN A 69 19.00 6.37 17.55
CA GLN A 69 18.73 5.10 18.22
C GLN A 69 19.67 4.00 17.70
N LEU A 70 19.95 3.99 16.40
CA LEU A 70 20.88 3.04 15.80
C LEU A 70 22.28 3.12 16.43
N THR A 71 22.75 4.30 16.85
CA THR A 71 24.05 4.44 17.52
C THR A 71 24.15 3.65 18.83
N HIS A 72 23.04 3.38 19.48
CA HIS A 72 22.95 2.60 20.72
C HIS A 72 22.76 1.09 20.48
N ALA A 73 22.34 0.69 19.31
CA ALA A 73 21.97 -0.69 18.96
C ALA A 73 23.22 -1.53 18.58
N LYS A 74 24.10 -1.81 19.55
CA LYS A 74 25.44 -2.39 19.33
C LYS A 74 25.44 -3.82 18.80
N LYS A 75 24.37 -4.59 19.05
CA LYS A 75 24.23 -6.00 18.63
C LYS A 75 23.22 -6.21 17.52
N LEU A 76 22.58 -5.13 17.04
CA LEU A 76 21.50 -5.21 16.09
C LEU A 76 21.98 -5.79 14.75
N GLN A 77 21.34 -6.84 14.30
CA GLN A 77 21.66 -7.55 13.07
C GLN A 77 20.50 -7.52 12.07
N TRP A 78 19.27 -7.36 12.55
CA TRP A 78 18.08 -7.37 11.71
C TRP A 78 17.02 -6.39 12.22
N VAL A 79 16.48 -5.59 11.29
CA VAL A 79 15.31 -4.72 11.47
C VAL A 79 14.18 -5.24 10.60
N HIS A 80 13.04 -5.58 11.19
CA HIS A 80 11.80 -5.84 10.47
C HIS A 80 10.85 -4.65 10.60
N SER A 81 10.59 -3.97 9.48
CA SER A 81 9.58 -2.92 9.43
C SER A 81 8.18 -3.52 9.48
N THR A 82 7.28 -2.93 10.27
CA THR A 82 5.85 -3.29 10.24
C THR A 82 5.05 -2.51 9.20
N ALA A 83 5.72 -1.70 8.39
CA ALA A 83 5.12 -0.98 7.28
C ALA A 83 5.75 -1.40 5.95
N ALA A 84 4.90 -1.56 4.91
CA ALA A 84 5.38 -1.88 3.56
C ALA A 84 6.22 -0.73 2.95
N GLY A 85 5.81 0.53 3.18
CA GLY A 85 6.63 1.68 2.85
C GLY A 85 7.73 1.89 3.88
N VAL A 86 8.98 2.06 3.46
CA VAL A 86 10.17 2.07 4.31
C VAL A 86 10.93 3.41 4.27
N ALA A 87 10.32 4.48 3.79
CA ALA A 87 10.97 5.79 3.65
C ALA A 87 11.65 6.27 4.95
N GLN A 88 11.05 5.97 6.12
CA GLN A 88 11.57 6.31 7.44
C GLN A 88 12.84 5.52 7.85
N LEU A 89 13.19 4.48 7.09
CA LEU A 89 14.40 3.67 7.30
C LEU A 89 15.48 3.94 6.23
N MET A 90 15.20 4.83 5.27
CA MET A 90 16.08 5.10 4.13
C MET A 90 17.14 6.18 4.45
N TYR A 91 17.92 5.99 5.51
CA TYR A 91 18.99 6.90 5.89
C TYR A 91 20.37 6.22 5.80
N PRO A 92 21.44 7.02 5.55
CA PRO A 92 22.78 6.48 5.23
C PRO A 92 23.33 5.53 6.30
N GLU A 93 23.17 5.85 7.57
CA GLU A 93 23.74 5.08 8.68
C GLU A 93 23.17 3.66 8.74
N LEU A 94 21.87 3.48 8.44
CA LEU A 94 21.26 2.14 8.40
C LEU A 94 21.66 1.40 7.11
N ARG A 95 21.66 2.10 5.97
CA ARG A 95 22.09 1.52 4.70
C ARG A 95 23.52 0.96 4.77
N ASP A 96 24.43 1.70 5.39
CA ASP A 96 25.86 1.39 5.41
C ASP A 96 26.25 0.50 6.62
N SER A 97 25.28 0.16 7.49
CA SER A 97 25.52 -0.64 8.72
C SER A 97 25.76 -2.12 8.49
N GLY A 98 25.31 -2.68 7.35
CA GLY A 98 25.29 -4.12 7.11
C GLY A 98 24.14 -4.85 7.83
N ILE A 99 23.25 -4.13 8.53
CA ILE A 99 22.06 -4.69 9.18
C ILE A 99 21.07 -5.09 8.10
N VAL A 100 20.51 -6.30 8.20
CA VAL A 100 19.44 -6.76 7.32
C VAL A 100 18.17 -5.96 7.61
N VAL A 101 17.53 -5.43 6.59
CA VAL A 101 16.23 -4.74 6.74
C VAL A 101 15.19 -5.47 5.90
N THR A 102 14.07 -5.85 6.51
CA THR A 102 12.94 -6.48 5.82
C THR A 102 11.65 -5.70 6.05
N ASN A 103 10.68 -5.86 5.14
CA ASN A 103 9.37 -5.25 5.26
C ASN A 103 8.23 -6.28 5.03
N PRO A 104 6.98 -5.95 5.38
CA PRO A 104 5.84 -6.85 5.21
C PRO A 104 5.25 -6.79 3.79
N SER A 105 6.09 -6.75 2.76
CA SER A 105 5.60 -6.81 1.38
C SER A 105 4.71 -8.04 1.17
N GLY A 106 3.53 -7.85 0.58
CA GLY A 106 2.55 -8.90 0.38
C GLY A 106 1.46 -8.99 1.45
N VAL A 107 1.74 -8.60 2.70
CA VAL A 107 0.78 -8.69 3.82
C VAL A 107 -0.46 -7.82 3.59
N PHE A 108 -0.27 -6.64 3.04
CA PHE A 108 -1.33 -5.67 2.76
C PHE A 108 -2.05 -5.91 1.43
N SER A 109 -1.50 -6.76 0.55
CA SER A 109 -1.99 -6.90 -0.82
C SER A 109 -3.43 -7.44 -0.91
N PRO A 110 -3.86 -8.45 -0.14
CA PRO A 110 -5.24 -8.92 -0.20
C PRO A 110 -6.27 -7.86 0.17
N PRO A 111 -6.22 -7.19 1.35
CA PRO A 111 -7.22 -6.19 1.70
C PRO A 111 -7.19 -4.96 0.77
N MET A 112 -6.01 -4.50 0.35
CA MET A 112 -5.90 -3.39 -0.60
C MET A 112 -6.51 -3.73 -1.96
N ALA A 113 -6.31 -4.95 -2.44
CA ALA A 113 -6.93 -5.40 -3.69
C ALA A 113 -8.46 -5.51 -3.57
N GLU A 114 -8.99 -6.02 -2.45
CA GLU A 114 -10.42 -6.08 -2.17
C GLU A 114 -11.03 -4.69 -2.05
N HIS A 115 -10.38 -3.80 -1.32
CA HIS A 115 -10.79 -2.38 -1.21
C HIS A 115 -10.82 -1.72 -2.59
N THR A 116 -9.79 -1.91 -3.40
CA THR A 116 -9.72 -1.35 -4.75
C THR A 116 -10.83 -1.88 -5.66
N MET A 117 -11.17 -3.18 -5.57
CA MET A 117 -12.34 -3.73 -6.26
C MET A 117 -13.64 -3.09 -5.77
N GLY A 118 -13.75 -2.83 -4.47
CA GLY A 118 -14.87 -2.07 -3.91
C GLY A 118 -14.99 -0.66 -4.51
N LEU A 119 -13.87 0.06 -4.64
CA LEU A 119 -13.82 1.38 -5.28
C LEU A 119 -14.17 1.32 -6.78
N LEU A 120 -13.68 0.30 -7.51
CA LEU A 120 -14.05 0.07 -8.92
C LEU A 120 -15.56 -0.12 -9.06
N LEU A 121 -16.16 -0.97 -8.23
CA LEU A 121 -17.61 -1.21 -8.21
C LEU A 121 -18.38 0.04 -7.78
N ALA A 122 -17.90 0.77 -6.76
CA ALA A 122 -18.54 1.99 -6.30
C ALA A 122 -18.63 3.04 -7.42
N LEU A 123 -17.55 3.20 -8.19
CA LEU A 123 -17.54 4.12 -9.33
C LEU A 123 -18.39 3.59 -10.50
N ALA A 124 -18.31 2.28 -10.82
CA ALA A 124 -19.05 1.69 -11.92
C ALA A 124 -20.57 1.75 -11.69
N ARG A 125 -21.01 1.60 -10.44
CA ARG A 125 -22.42 1.52 -10.04
C ARG A 125 -22.95 2.78 -9.39
N ASN A 126 -22.17 3.85 -9.35
CA ASN A 126 -22.52 5.14 -8.72
C ASN A 126 -23.03 4.99 -7.27
N PHE A 127 -22.40 4.12 -6.45
CA PHE A 127 -22.78 3.92 -5.05
C PHE A 127 -22.69 5.20 -4.21
N PRO A 128 -21.72 6.10 -4.40
CA PRO A 128 -21.68 7.38 -3.67
C PRO A 128 -22.94 8.24 -3.85
N ASP A 129 -23.51 8.24 -5.07
CA ASP A 129 -24.77 8.96 -5.30
C ASP A 129 -25.96 8.24 -4.68
N SER A 130 -25.99 6.92 -4.77
CA SER A 130 -27.03 6.13 -4.11
C SER A 130 -27.07 6.41 -2.60
N THR A 131 -25.91 6.52 -1.95
CA THR A 131 -25.81 6.88 -0.53
C THR A 131 -26.34 8.29 -0.28
N ARG A 132 -25.97 9.29 -1.12
CA ARG A 132 -26.50 10.66 -0.99
C ARG A 132 -28.02 10.72 -1.17
N HIS A 133 -28.59 9.91 -2.06
CA HIS A 133 -30.05 9.81 -2.24
C HIS A 133 -30.70 9.15 -1.02
N GLN A 134 -30.08 8.09 -0.48
CA GLN A 134 -30.57 7.45 0.75
C GLN A 134 -30.62 8.43 1.93
N ASP A 135 -29.58 9.25 2.12
CA ASP A 135 -29.51 10.25 3.19
C ASP A 135 -30.65 11.30 3.09
N ARG A 136 -31.16 11.51 1.87
CA ARG A 136 -32.26 12.44 1.57
C ARG A 136 -33.63 11.74 1.48
N SER A 137 -33.70 10.44 1.78
CA SER A 137 -34.91 9.61 1.61
C SER A 137 -35.51 9.73 0.20
N HIS A 138 -34.66 9.84 -0.81
CA HIS A 138 -35.04 10.00 -2.20
C HIS A 138 -34.75 8.74 -3.03
N TRP A 139 -35.74 8.24 -3.80
CA TRP A 139 -35.56 7.12 -4.73
C TRP A 139 -35.02 7.60 -6.08
N GLY A 140 -33.73 7.96 -6.12
CA GLY A 140 -33.07 8.66 -7.21
C GLY A 140 -32.69 7.80 -8.42
N GLN A 141 -33.53 6.83 -8.83
CA GLN A 141 -33.22 5.94 -9.98
C GLN A 141 -32.99 6.70 -11.27
N GLN A 142 -33.86 7.65 -11.59
CA GLN A 142 -33.77 8.47 -12.80
C GLN A 142 -32.56 9.41 -12.74
N ASP A 143 -32.35 10.03 -11.55
CA ASP A 143 -31.23 10.98 -11.35
C ASP A 143 -29.86 10.33 -11.59
N ILE A 144 -29.71 9.06 -11.16
CA ILE A 144 -28.49 8.30 -11.40
C ILE A 144 -28.34 7.93 -12.89
N TRP A 145 -29.45 7.58 -13.55
CA TRP A 145 -29.43 7.22 -14.97
C TRP A 145 -29.13 8.39 -15.89
N ASP A 146 -29.67 9.56 -15.59
CA ASP A 146 -29.53 10.78 -16.42
C ASP A 146 -28.14 11.42 -16.30
N LYS A 147 -27.28 10.92 -15.40
CA LYS A 147 -25.91 11.41 -15.30
C LYS A 147 -25.12 11.12 -16.58
N PRO A 148 -24.24 12.06 -17.01
CA PRO A 148 -23.32 11.81 -18.11
C PRO A 148 -22.42 10.58 -17.88
N GLN A 149 -22.10 10.30 -16.61
CA GLN A 149 -21.35 9.12 -16.19
C GLN A 149 -22.32 7.97 -15.93
N HIS A 150 -22.77 7.32 -17.00
CA HIS A 150 -23.71 6.21 -16.92
C HIS A 150 -23.21 5.07 -16.03
N LEU A 151 -24.18 4.31 -15.50
CA LEU A 151 -23.90 3.02 -14.87
C LEU A 151 -23.21 2.10 -15.89
N THR A 152 -22.08 1.53 -15.49
CA THR A 152 -21.30 0.64 -16.36
C THR A 152 -21.11 -0.74 -15.71
N GLU A 153 -20.84 -1.73 -16.54
CA GLU A 153 -20.36 -3.03 -16.10
C GLU A 153 -18.82 -3.03 -16.16
N LEU A 154 -18.18 -3.83 -15.29
CA LEU A 154 -16.73 -4.02 -15.33
C LEU A 154 -16.28 -5.00 -16.42
N SER A 155 -17.18 -5.92 -16.81
CA SER A 155 -16.90 -6.93 -17.82
C SER A 155 -16.39 -6.29 -19.12
N ARG A 156 -15.29 -6.86 -19.65
CA ARG A 156 -14.60 -6.44 -20.89
C ARG A 156 -13.93 -5.06 -20.83
N GLN A 157 -14.06 -4.31 -19.74
CA GLN A 157 -13.36 -3.04 -19.54
C GLN A 157 -11.87 -3.28 -19.33
N VAL A 158 -11.05 -2.34 -19.78
CA VAL A 158 -9.60 -2.36 -19.61
C VAL A 158 -9.24 -1.70 -18.28
N LEU A 159 -8.63 -2.48 -17.38
CA LEU A 159 -8.04 -2.00 -16.14
C LEU A 159 -6.53 -1.87 -16.31
N LEU A 160 -6.01 -0.64 -16.28
CA LEU A 160 -4.58 -0.35 -16.26
C LEU A 160 -4.12 -0.18 -14.82
N ILE A 161 -3.20 -1.03 -14.37
CA ILE A 161 -2.64 -1.00 -13.01
C ILE A 161 -1.23 -0.42 -13.08
N VAL A 162 -1.07 0.81 -12.62
CA VAL A 162 0.22 1.52 -12.53
C VAL A 162 0.88 1.13 -11.21
N GLY A 163 1.93 0.31 -11.30
CA GLY A 163 2.53 -0.38 -10.16
C GLY A 163 2.04 -1.84 -10.07
N PHE A 164 2.52 -2.69 -10.98
CA PHE A 164 2.13 -4.10 -11.05
C PHE A 164 3.00 -4.98 -10.12
N GLY A 165 3.10 -4.56 -8.84
CA GLY A 165 3.75 -5.28 -7.75
C GLY A 165 2.81 -6.29 -7.07
N SER A 166 3.03 -6.57 -5.79
CA SER A 166 2.21 -7.53 -5.00
C SER A 166 0.73 -7.13 -4.95
N ILE A 167 0.43 -5.84 -4.72
CA ILE A 167 -0.94 -5.31 -4.70
C ILE A 167 -1.56 -5.41 -6.10
N GLY A 168 -0.82 -4.96 -7.11
CA GLY A 168 -1.30 -4.99 -8.50
C GLY A 168 -1.65 -6.39 -8.99
N ARG A 169 -0.84 -7.40 -8.66
CA ARG A 169 -1.12 -8.80 -9.00
C ARG A 169 -2.35 -9.36 -8.27
N GLU A 170 -2.50 -9.06 -6.98
CA GLU A 170 -3.69 -9.45 -6.22
C GLU A 170 -4.97 -8.78 -6.74
N LEU A 171 -4.88 -7.52 -7.15
CA LEU A 171 -5.98 -6.82 -7.82
C LEU A 171 -6.28 -7.44 -9.19
N ALA A 172 -5.27 -7.71 -10.00
CA ALA A 172 -5.43 -8.33 -11.32
C ALA A 172 -6.17 -9.67 -11.23
N LYS A 173 -5.80 -10.53 -10.27
CA LYS A 173 -6.47 -11.80 -10.01
C LYS A 173 -7.98 -11.62 -9.76
N ARG A 174 -8.35 -10.61 -8.96
CA ARG A 174 -9.77 -10.32 -8.65
C ARG A 174 -10.50 -9.68 -9.83
N ALA A 175 -9.87 -8.76 -10.52
CA ALA A 175 -10.43 -8.08 -11.69
C ALA A 175 -10.74 -9.07 -12.83
N ARG A 176 -9.90 -10.08 -13.02
CA ARG A 176 -10.15 -11.17 -13.98
C ARG A 176 -11.42 -11.97 -13.67
N ALA A 177 -11.79 -12.12 -12.39
CA ALA A 177 -13.05 -12.77 -12.01
C ALA A 177 -14.29 -11.92 -12.36
N PHE A 178 -14.10 -10.63 -12.66
CA PHE A 178 -15.12 -9.74 -13.22
C PHE A 178 -15.00 -9.58 -14.75
N ASP A 179 -14.31 -10.50 -15.42
CA ASP A 179 -14.05 -10.49 -16.86
C ASP A 179 -13.37 -9.21 -17.38
N MET A 180 -12.67 -8.48 -16.53
CA MET A 180 -11.89 -7.31 -16.95
C MET A 180 -10.64 -7.73 -17.73
N ARG A 181 -10.24 -6.90 -18.67
CA ARG A 181 -8.97 -6.98 -19.36
C ARG A 181 -7.93 -6.23 -18.56
N VAL A 182 -6.90 -6.90 -18.06
CA VAL A 182 -5.93 -6.29 -17.15
C VAL A 182 -4.61 -6.01 -17.87
N TRP A 183 -4.15 -4.76 -17.78
CA TRP A 183 -2.81 -4.34 -18.19
C TRP A 183 -2.04 -3.86 -16.98
N GLY A 184 -0.75 -4.23 -16.89
CA GLY A 184 0.14 -3.81 -15.83
C GLY A 184 1.20 -2.83 -16.31
N VAL A 185 1.59 -1.90 -15.44
CA VAL A 185 2.75 -1.03 -15.67
C VAL A 185 3.79 -1.32 -14.60
N THR A 186 5.01 -1.63 -15.02
CA THR A 186 6.17 -1.80 -14.15
C THR A 186 7.29 -0.88 -14.63
N ARG A 187 8.35 -0.73 -13.82
CA ARG A 187 9.51 0.06 -14.25
C ARG A 187 10.11 -0.46 -15.55
N SER A 188 10.29 -1.78 -15.67
CA SER A 188 11.00 -2.43 -16.79
C SER A 188 10.10 -2.98 -17.89
N GLY A 189 8.80 -3.02 -17.72
CA GLY A 189 7.88 -3.75 -18.62
C GLY A 189 7.90 -5.26 -18.43
N GLN A 190 8.58 -5.75 -17.39
CA GLN A 190 8.65 -7.17 -17.06
C GLN A 190 7.86 -7.48 -15.77
N GLY A 191 7.37 -8.69 -15.64
CA GLY A 191 6.65 -9.15 -14.48
C GLY A 191 5.85 -10.42 -14.75
N ASP A 192 5.18 -10.91 -13.71
CA ASP A 192 4.30 -12.07 -13.80
C ASP A 192 3.00 -11.70 -14.55
N THR A 193 2.76 -12.39 -15.66
CA THR A 193 1.60 -12.16 -16.54
C THR A 193 0.42 -13.09 -16.25
N ALA A 194 0.44 -13.87 -15.15
CA ALA A 194 -0.58 -14.88 -14.87
C ALA A 194 -2.03 -14.32 -14.92
N HIS A 195 -2.20 -13.04 -14.57
CA HIS A 195 -3.51 -12.37 -14.53
C HIS A 195 -3.55 -11.08 -15.35
N ALA A 196 -2.53 -10.79 -16.16
CA ALA A 196 -2.47 -9.62 -17.03
C ALA A 196 -2.34 -10.03 -18.50
N GLU A 197 -3.09 -9.37 -19.40
CA GLU A 197 -2.95 -9.56 -20.84
C GLU A 197 -1.66 -8.91 -21.36
N LYS A 198 -1.23 -7.83 -20.71
CA LYS A 198 -0.06 -7.06 -21.13
C LYS A 198 0.62 -6.42 -19.92
N ILE A 199 1.96 -6.42 -19.92
CA ILE A 199 2.77 -5.60 -19.01
C ILE A 199 3.63 -4.69 -19.87
N VAL A 200 3.62 -3.39 -19.54
CA VAL A 200 4.38 -2.37 -20.24
C VAL A 200 5.34 -1.66 -19.29
N PRO A 201 6.47 -1.15 -19.78
CA PRO A 201 7.34 -0.30 -18.99
C PRO A 201 6.68 1.06 -18.71
N VAL A 202 7.07 1.73 -17.62
CA VAL A 202 6.56 3.05 -17.27
C VAL A 202 6.83 4.10 -18.36
N SER A 203 7.87 3.93 -19.16
CA SER A 203 8.14 4.78 -20.33
C SER A 203 7.05 4.74 -21.42
N GLN A 204 6.21 3.69 -21.42
CA GLN A 204 5.07 3.53 -22.33
C GLN A 204 3.72 3.81 -21.62
N LEU A 205 3.73 4.42 -20.45
CA LEU A 205 2.51 4.75 -19.72
C LEU A 205 1.55 5.61 -20.55
N GLU A 206 2.06 6.65 -21.20
CA GLU A 206 1.24 7.55 -22.03
C GLU A 206 0.62 6.88 -23.25
N GLU A 207 1.26 5.81 -23.75
CA GLU A 207 0.72 4.99 -24.84
C GLU A 207 -0.37 4.02 -24.34
N ALA A 208 -0.30 3.61 -23.07
CA ALA A 208 -1.26 2.69 -22.48
C ALA A 208 -2.55 3.40 -22.01
N LEU A 209 -2.44 4.63 -21.51
CA LEU A 209 -3.56 5.40 -20.94
C LEU A 209 -4.78 5.53 -21.87
N PRO A 210 -4.64 5.78 -23.20
CA PRO A 210 -5.78 5.88 -24.11
C PRO A 210 -6.60 4.59 -24.27
N HIS A 211 -6.10 3.47 -23.79
CA HIS A 211 -6.78 2.18 -23.88
C HIS A 211 -7.55 1.82 -22.60
N ALA A 212 -7.28 2.52 -21.49
CA ALA A 212 -7.81 2.20 -20.18
C ALA A 212 -9.18 2.83 -19.92
N ASP A 213 -10.12 2.03 -19.46
CA ASP A 213 -11.41 2.49 -18.92
C ASP A 213 -11.29 2.82 -17.43
N TYR A 214 -10.40 2.10 -16.75
CA TYR A 214 -10.02 2.33 -15.35
C TYR A 214 -8.52 2.36 -15.22
N VAL A 215 -8.00 3.33 -14.47
CA VAL A 215 -6.59 3.44 -14.10
C VAL A 215 -6.47 3.36 -12.60
N VAL A 216 -5.66 2.41 -12.10
CA VAL A 216 -5.38 2.25 -10.67
C VAL A 216 -3.91 2.53 -10.41
N ILE A 217 -3.63 3.44 -9.48
CA ILE A 217 -2.28 3.75 -9.01
C ILE A 217 -2.02 2.92 -7.76
N ALA A 218 -1.06 1.97 -7.85
CA ALA A 218 -0.60 1.11 -6.78
C ALA A 218 0.94 1.02 -6.73
N ALA A 219 1.62 2.04 -7.27
CA ALA A 219 3.06 2.15 -7.29
C ALA A 219 3.62 2.63 -5.94
N PRO A 220 4.88 2.30 -5.59
CA PRO A 220 5.55 2.88 -4.44
C PRO A 220 5.89 4.36 -4.71
N GLU A 221 6.00 5.15 -3.64
CA GLU A 221 6.53 6.51 -3.72
C GLU A 221 8.05 6.46 -3.81
N THR A 222 8.58 7.09 -4.85
CA THR A 222 10.01 7.33 -5.08
C THR A 222 10.18 8.70 -5.71
N SER A 223 11.42 9.18 -5.86
CA SER A 223 11.68 10.42 -6.60
C SER A 223 11.20 10.37 -8.06
N GLU A 224 11.17 9.17 -8.67
CA GLU A 224 10.74 8.96 -10.06
C GLU A 224 9.22 8.85 -10.23
N THR A 225 8.50 8.53 -9.14
CA THR A 225 7.03 8.31 -9.21
C THR A 225 6.22 9.48 -8.68
N ARG A 226 6.85 10.51 -8.14
CA ARG A 226 6.15 11.73 -7.69
C ARG A 226 5.46 12.40 -8.88
N HIS A 227 4.15 12.69 -8.77
CA HIS A 227 3.28 13.22 -9.82
C HIS A 227 3.35 12.39 -11.13
N LEU A 228 3.53 11.07 -10.99
CA LEU A 228 3.54 10.15 -12.13
C LEU A 228 2.27 10.26 -12.99
N ILE A 229 1.15 10.56 -12.37
CA ILE A 229 -0.11 10.89 -13.02
C ILE A 229 -0.41 12.37 -12.79
N GLY A 230 0.02 13.19 -13.72
CA GLY A 230 -0.24 14.64 -13.77
C GLY A 230 -1.21 15.02 -14.86
N ALA A 231 -1.31 16.33 -15.15
CA ALA A 231 -2.22 16.87 -16.16
C ALA A 231 -2.03 16.25 -17.54
N ALA A 232 -0.77 16.03 -17.95
CA ALA A 232 -0.46 15.44 -19.26
C ALA A 232 -0.98 13.99 -19.36
N GLN A 233 -0.76 13.18 -18.33
CA GLN A 233 -1.21 11.79 -18.28
C GLN A 233 -2.74 11.70 -18.18
N ILE A 234 -3.38 12.56 -17.39
CA ILE A 234 -4.84 12.64 -17.30
C ILE A 234 -5.45 13.02 -18.67
N ALA A 235 -4.85 13.95 -19.38
CA ALA A 235 -5.30 14.34 -20.72
C ALA A 235 -5.18 13.22 -21.76
N ARG A 236 -4.36 12.20 -21.52
CA ARG A 236 -4.22 11.00 -22.40
C ARG A 236 -5.24 9.93 -22.10
N MET A 237 -5.93 9.98 -20.94
CA MET A 237 -6.94 8.99 -20.59
C MET A 237 -8.16 9.08 -21.49
N LYS A 238 -8.90 7.99 -21.64
CA LYS A 238 -10.17 8.01 -22.37
C LYS A 238 -11.14 9.04 -21.76
N PRO A 239 -11.92 9.76 -22.57
CA PRO A 239 -13.05 10.51 -22.05
C PRO A 239 -13.97 9.59 -21.23
N GLY A 240 -14.30 10.01 -20.02
CA GLY A 240 -15.11 9.21 -19.09
C GLY A 240 -14.37 8.09 -18.36
N ALA A 241 -13.07 7.93 -18.56
CA ALA A 241 -12.27 6.97 -17.76
C ALA A 241 -12.31 7.31 -16.26
N ARG A 242 -12.06 6.33 -15.44
CA ARG A 242 -12.07 6.45 -13.97
C ARG A 242 -10.68 6.22 -13.38
N LEU A 243 -10.28 7.05 -12.43
CA LEU A 243 -8.97 7.02 -11.79
C LEU A 243 -9.09 6.65 -10.31
N ILE A 244 -8.27 5.71 -9.86
CA ILE A 244 -8.24 5.26 -8.46
C ILE A 244 -6.81 5.33 -7.95
N ASN A 245 -6.60 5.92 -6.76
CA ASN A 245 -5.29 5.94 -6.11
C ASN A 245 -5.36 5.25 -4.74
N VAL A 246 -4.64 4.14 -4.63
CA VAL A 246 -4.43 3.38 -3.38
C VAL A 246 -2.93 3.25 -3.03
N GLY A 247 -2.08 3.98 -3.77
CA GLY A 247 -0.63 4.00 -3.54
C GLY A 247 -0.22 5.05 -2.52
N ARG A 248 0.10 6.26 -3.00
CA ARG A 248 0.40 7.45 -2.18
C ARG A 248 -0.17 8.68 -2.87
N GLY A 249 -0.59 9.68 -2.08
CA GLY A 249 -1.14 10.92 -2.62
C GLY A 249 -0.18 11.64 -3.57
N SER A 250 1.11 11.66 -3.23
CA SER A 250 2.16 12.30 -4.02
C SER A 250 2.36 11.75 -5.45
N LEU A 251 1.78 10.58 -5.78
CA LEU A 251 1.84 9.99 -7.12
C LEU A 251 0.91 10.68 -8.12
N LEU A 252 -0.07 11.41 -7.63
CA LEU A 252 -1.12 12.06 -8.38
C LEU A 252 -1.04 13.58 -8.19
N ASP A 253 -1.18 14.33 -9.27
CA ASP A 253 -1.46 15.76 -9.21
C ASP A 253 -2.95 15.96 -8.90
N GLU A 254 -3.25 16.28 -7.65
CA GLU A 254 -4.63 16.46 -7.15
C GLU A 254 -5.33 17.65 -7.80
N ALA A 255 -4.59 18.72 -8.12
CA ALA A 255 -5.17 19.89 -8.79
C ALA A 255 -5.58 19.56 -10.23
N ALA A 256 -4.75 18.80 -10.94
CA ALA A 256 -5.07 18.30 -12.28
C ALA A 256 -6.26 17.33 -12.26
N LEU A 257 -6.34 16.47 -11.23
CA LEU A 257 -7.50 15.58 -11.04
C LEU A 257 -8.79 16.38 -10.86
N ILE A 258 -8.81 17.35 -9.93
CA ILE A 258 -9.98 18.19 -9.66
C ILE A 258 -10.45 18.87 -10.95
N HIS A 259 -9.52 19.50 -11.67
CA HIS A 259 -9.82 20.17 -12.95
C HIS A 259 -10.45 19.22 -13.97
N ALA A 260 -9.92 17.99 -14.10
CA ALA A 260 -10.45 16.99 -15.03
C ALA A 260 -11.86 16.51 -14.64
N LEU A 261 -12.13 16.37 -13.35
CA LEU A 261 -13.46 16.02 -12.84
C LEU A 261 -14.46 17.16 -13.07
N GLU A 262 -14.09 18.42 -12.80
CA GLU A 262 -14.92 19.59 -13.03
C GLU A 262 -15.26 19.79 -14.50
N LYS A 263 -14.31 19.50 -15.41
CA LYS A 263 -14.52 19.53 -16.86
C LYS A 263 -15.30 18.32 -17.39
N GLY A 264 -15.50 17.28 -16.56
CA GLY A 264 -16.16 16.04 -16.98
C GLY A 264 -15.33 15.21 -17.98
N THR A 265 -14.04 15.47 -18.12
CA THR A 265 -13.14 14.67 -18.98
C THR A 265 -12.87 13.29 -18.35
N LEU A 266 -12.81 13.22 -17.02
CA LEU A 266 -12.86 11.95 -16.27
C LEU A 266 -14.30 11.66 -15.81
N GLY A 267 -14.70 10.40 -15.88
CA GLY A 267 -16.00 9.94 -15.42
C GLY A 267 -16.15 9.88 -13.90
N GLY A 268 -15.03 9.82 -13.18
CA GLY A 268 -14.98 9.81 -11.73
C GLY A 268 -13.62 9.40 -11.21
N ALA A 269 -13.42 9.57 -9.92
CA ALA A 269 -12.20 9.12 -9.24
C ALA A 269 -12.49 8.59 -7.84
N ALA A 270 -11.57 7.76 -7.32
CA ALA A 270 -11.57 7.34 -5.93
C ALA A 270 -10.15 7.44 -5.34
N LEU A 271 -10.05 8.03 -4.16
CA LEU A 271 -8.78 8.22 -3.46
C LEU A 271 -8.87 7.57 -2.08
N ASP A 272 -7.96 6.63 -1.79
CA ASP A 272 -7.75 6.14 -0.42
C ASP A 272 -6.63 6.92 0.27
N VAL A 273 -5.84 7.67 -0.50
CA VAL A 273 -4.68 8.44 -0.05
C VAL A 273 -4.72 9.87 -0.61
N ALA A 274 -4.17 10.81 0.14
CA ALA A 274 -4.04 12.21 -0.26
C ALA A 274 -2.60 12.71 -0.05
N SER A 275 -2.25 13.81 -0.72
CA SER A 275 -0.93 14.43 -0.60
C SER A 275 -0.67 14.98 0.80
N VAL A 276 -1.73 15.36 1.51
CA VAL A 276 -1.69 15.77 2.92
C VAL A 276 -2.69 14.91 3.68
N GLU A 277 -2.18 14.20 4.69
CA GLU A 277 -2.98 13.32 5.54
C GLU A 277 -2.74 13.63 7.03
N PRO A 278 -3.81 13.75 7.84
CA PRO A 278 -5.23 13.70 7.47
C PRO A 278 -5.63 14.81 6.48
N LEU A 279 -6.56 14.50 5.56
CA LEU A 279 -7.05 15.47 4.57
C LEU A 279 -7.68 16.68 5.28
N PRO A 280 -7.17 17.91 5.07
CA PRO A 280 -7.68 19.11 5.74
C PRO A 280 -9.17 19.35 5.45
N PRO A 281 -9.94 19.89 6.41
CA PRO A 281 -11.38 20.15 6.25
C PRO A 281 -11.72 21.12 5.11
N ASP A 282 -10.79 21.99 4.75
CA ASP A 282 -10.94 22.99 3.68
C ASP A 282 -10.40 22.49 2.32
N SER A 283 -9.91 21.27 2.24
CA SER A 283 -9.40 20.70 0.99
C SER A 283 -10.46 20.73 -0.11
N PRO A 284 -10.10 21.19 -1.32
CA PRO A 284 -11.01 21.18 -2.47
C PRO A 284 -11.43 19.78 -2.90
N LEU A 285 -10.67 18.73 -2.56
CA LEU A 285 -11.01 17.34 -2.84
C LEU A 285 -12.38 16.96 -2.27
N TRP A 286 -12.78 17.48 -1.10
CA TRP A 286 -14.09 17.18 -0.52
C TRP A 286 -15.28 17.59 -1.38
N ARG A 287 -15.09 18.57 -2.26
CA ARG A 287 -16.14 19.15 -3.12
C ARG A 287 -16.00 18.78 -4.58
N ALA A 288 -14.93 18.08 -4.96
CA ALA A 288 -14.71 17.67 -6.35
C ALA A 288 -15.86 16.75 -6.83
N PRO A 289 -16.44 17.00 -8.02
CA PRO A 289 -17.54 16.19 -8.51
C PRO A 289 -17.06 14.75 -8.81
N ASN A 290 -17.94 13.77 -8.59
CA ASN A 290 -17.69 12.35 -8.88
C ASN A 290 -16.39 11.80 -8.22
N LEU A 291 -15.95 12.40 -7.12
CA LEU A 291 -14.85 11.93 -6.30
C LEU A 291 -15.38 11.16 -5.09
N PHE A 292 -14.83 9.97 -4.87
CA PHE A 292 -15.07 9.16 -3.68
C PHE A 292 -13.77 9.07 -2.87
N ILE A 293 -13.83 9.34 -1.57
CA ILE A 293 -12.65 9.34 -0.69
C ILE A 293 -12.84 8.32 0.43
N THR A 294 -11.83 7.49 0.65
CA THR A 294 -11.70 6.65 1.83
C THR A 294 -10.47 7.10 2.64
N PRO A 295 -10.51 7.07 3.99
CA PRO A 295 -9.50 7.72 4.81
C PRO A 295 -8.31 6.81 5.11
N HIS A 296 -7.55 6.43 4.08
CA HIS A 296 -6.37 5.57 4.13
C HIS A 296 -6.64 4.25 4.86
N THR A 297 -7.70 3.56 4.43
CA THR A 297 -8.20 2.35 5.08
C THR A 297 -8.04 1.08 4.23
N SER A 298 -7.52 1.20 3.02
CA SER A 298 -7.41 0.05 2.10
C SER A 298 -6.59 -1.13 2.65
N ALA A 299 -5.62 -0.84 3.50
CA ALA A 299 -4.77 -1.85 4.13
C ALA A 299 -5.36 -2.44 5.42
N ILE A 300 -6.42 -1.83 5.98
CA ILE A 300 -7.00 -2.23 7.27
C ILE A 300 -7.80 -3.51 7.11
N SER A 301 -7.51 -4.51 7.96
CA SER A 301 -8.21 -5.80 7.95
C SER A 301 -8.04 -6.50 9.31
N ASP A 302 -9.08 -7.21 9.73
CA ASP A 302 -9.10 -8.07 10.92
C ASP A 302 -7.98 -9.13 10.91
N ARG A 303 -7.47 -9.49 9.72
CA ARG A 303 -6.42 -10.50 9.54
C ARG A 303 -5.02 -9.93 9.39
N LEU A 304 -4.84 -8.61 9.46
CA LEU A 304 -3.54 -7.98 9.23
C LEU A 304 -2.47 -8.56 10.13
N TRP A 305 -2.65 -8.48 11.43
CA TRP A 305 -1.64 -8.92 12.41
C TRP A 305 -1.38 -10.43 12.39
N HIS A 306 -2.36 -11.23 11.96
CA HIS A 306 -2.14 -12.66 11.73
C HIS A 306 -1.22 -12.91 10.53
N ARG A 307 -1.44 -12.20 9.41
CA ARG A 307 -0.56 -12.30 8.23
C ARG A 307 0.84 -11.76 8.50
N GLU A 308 0.92 -10.63 9.19
CA GLU A 308 2.19 -10.03 9.62
C GLU A 308 2.96 -10.99 10.54
N THR A 309 2.29 -11.58 11.50
CA THR A 309 2.89 -12.59 12.39
C THR A 309 3.36 -13.81 11.60
N ALA A 310 2.56 -14.34 10.68
CA ALA A 310 2.94 -15.49 9.87
C ALA A 310 4.17 -15.19 9.00
N LEU A 311 4.23 -14.01 8.39
CA LEU A 311 5.40 -13.57 7.63
C LEU A 311 6.65 -13.47 8.51
N LEU A 312 6.53 -12.81 9.67
CA LEU A 312 7.65 -12.65 10.62
C LEU A 312 8.15 -14.01 11.12
N MET A 313 7.23 -14.97 11.36
CA MET A 313 7.60 -16.32 11.78
C MET A 313 8.41 -17.06 10.69
N ASP A 314 8.03 -16.99 9.41
CA ASP A 314 8.82 -17.57 8.31
C ASP A 314 10.20 -16.90 8.19
N LEU A 315 10.25 -15.57 8.34
CA LEU A 315 11.51 -14.83 8.33
C LEU A 315 12.40 -15.20 9.52
N LEU A 316 11.85 -15.37 10.73
CA LEU A 316 12.61 -15.83 11.91
C LEU A 316 13.14 -17.27 11.74
N GLU A 317 12.34 -18.18 11.19
CA GLU A 317 12.83 -19.54 10.88
C GLU A 317 13.97 -19.50 9.87
N ARG A 318 13.86 -18.71 8.80
CA ARG A 318 14.95 -18.53 7.82
C ARG A 318 16.19 -17.92 8.43
N TRP A 319 16.02 -16.93 9.31
CA TRP A 319 17.11 -16.29 10.02
C TRP A 319 17.91 -17.29 10.85
N PHE A 320 17.23 -18.09 11.68
CA PHE A 320 17.88 -19.09 12.54
C PHE A 320 18.45 -20.28 11.76
N ASP A 321 17.81 -20.68 10.66
CA ASP A 321 18.30 -21.73 9.77
C ASP A 321 19.47 -21.27 8.87
N GLY A 322 19.77 -19.97 8.78
CA GLY A 322 20.73 -19.39 7.87
C GLY A 322 20.31 -19.47 6.41
N ARG A 323 18.97 -19.53 6.17
CA ARG A 323 18.38 -19.51 4.82
C ARG A 323 18.29 -18.07 4.30
N GLU A 324 18.19 -17.94 2.98
CA GLU A 324 17.99 -16.64 2.35
C GLU A 324 16.71 -15.96 2.85
N MET A 325 16.83 -14.67 3.22
CA MET A 325 15.71 -13.82 3.64
C MET A 325 15.04 -13.24 2.41
N PHE A 326 13.72 -13.25 2.38
CA PHE A 326 12.93 -12.53 1.38
C PHE A 326 12.41 -11.20 1.94
N ASN A 327 11.81 -10.38 1.08
CA ASN A 327 11.32 -9.04 1.44
C ASN A 327 12.42 -8.14 2.06
N GLN A 328 13.67 -8.36 1.66
CA GLN A 328 14.75 -7.45 2.02
C GLN A 328 14.56 -6.12 1.29
N VAL A 329 14.75 -5.03 2.03
CA VAL A 329 14.68 -3.67 1.50
C VAL A 329 15.89 -3.41 0.61
N ASP A 330 15.63 -3.01 -0.62
CA ASP A 330 16.65 -2.53 -1.55
C ASP A 330 16.84 -1.02 -1.37
N PHE A 331 17.89 -0.62 -0.66
CA PHE A 331 18.20 0.78 -0.40
C PHE A 331 18.47 1.58 -1.69
N ALA A 332 18.93 0.95 -2.76
CA ALA A 332 19.15 1.63 -4.03
C ALA A 332 17.83 1.95 -4.77
N ARG A 333 16.82 1.08 -4.57
CA ARG A 333 15.49 1.24 -5.17
C ARG A 333 14.52 2.01 -4.29
N GLY A 334 14.77 2.11 -2.99
CA GLY A 334 13.93 2.81 -2.03
C GLY A 334 12.72 2.01 -1.52
N TYR A 335 12.67 0.70 -1.75
CA TYR A 335 11.58 -0.18 -1.30
C TYR A 335 12.00 -1.65 -1.19
#